data_942dda13350d68cf4cddb5cd81c7c9c0
#
_entry.id   942dda13350d68cf4cddb5cd81c7c9c0
#
_cell.length_a   1.000
_cell.length_b   1.000
_cell.length_c   1.000
_cell.angle_alpha   90.00
_cell.angle_beta   90.00
_cell.angle_gamma   90.00
#
_symmetry.space_group_name_H-M   'P 1'
#
loop_
_entity.id
_entity.type
_entity.pdbx_description
1 polymer ?
#
loop_
_entity_poly.entity_id
_entity_poly.type
_entity_poly.pdbx_seq_one_letter_code
_entity_poly.pdbx_strand_id
1 'polypeptide(L)'
;MTGTSKETNERWLARLLGGDFLLWSPNIQAEGFLHWDRIFATRTVRRGARVHVLPASSRVLDVRFQDQGRDCNTDDLMRDEHLSGLLVLQHGKVLLERYALGLTPAHRWQSSSMVKSIASTLIGAALHDGLIASLDDPMIKYLPDFAGTAYEGVSIKHLLNMTSGINWTEDYEDLLADVAERYIKPIAERRHGYIAAYLKTLQRIDPPGTQFYYNTGDTFLLSLILSRVTGKTVADYCAEKIWGPAGMELDGYFMLESDDGDEITGSCCGASLRDYGRFGQLMLNDGVTPDGVRILPRGWTAEATAPSAPNFHKDIGSRPRLDTSAFTGYGYLWWVHHPGTFMALGAYGQWIHVEPAQGLVFVMVGAMPREVFMRPDEPASKEKGSQHGGLRRFAFIQSVCRNLG
;
A
#
# COMPACT_ATOMS: atom_id res chain seq x y z
N MET A 1 33.19 26.73 8.26
CA MET A 1 31.99 26.75 7.35
C MET A 1 31.16 25.51 7.60
N THR A 2 30.50 25.39 8.74
CA THR A 2 29.73 24.18 9.16
C THR A 2 28.30 24.50 9.62
N GLY A 3 27.82 25.74 9.36
CA GLY A 3 26.48 26.19 9.77
C GLY A 3 25.37 26.03 8.74
N THR A 4 25.70 25.84 7.45
CA THR A 4 24.71 25.94 6.36
C THR A 4 23.88 24.69 6.11
N SER A 5 24.36 23.47 6.44
CA SER A 5 23.62 22.25 6.13
C SER A 5 22.54 21.91 7.17
N LYS A 6 22.77 22.21 8.44
CA LYS A 6 21.82 21.91 9.53
C LYS A 6 20.64 22.89 9.52
N GLU A 7 20.93 24.17 9.32
CA GLU A 7 19.91 25.23 9.24
C GLU A 7 19.04 25.12 7.97
N THR A 8 19.60 24.62 6.86
CA THR A 8 18.86 24.32 5.62
C THR A 8 17.92 23.12 5.82
N ASN A 9 18.35 22.07 6.53
CA ASN A 9 17.53 20.91 6.84
C ASN A 9 16.38 21.23 7.82
N GLU A 10 16.60 22.07 8.81
CA GLU A 10 15.56 22.48 9.78
C GLU A 10 14.50 23.39 9.13
N ARG A 11 14.90 24.29 8.24
CA ARG A 11 13.96 25.12 7.46
C ARG A 11 13.15 24.32 6.46
N TRP A 12 13.75 23.30 5.88
CA TRP A 12 13.09 22.37 4.95
C TRP A 12 12.07 21.51 5.69
N LEU A 13 12.44 20.91 6.82
CA LEU A 13 11.53 20.17 7.71
C LEU A 13 10.36 21.04 8.19
N ALA A 14 10.62 22.30 8.60
CA ALA A 14 9.57 23.22 9.02
C ALA A 14 8.57 23.55 7.90
N ARG A 15 9.01 23.60 6.64
CA ARG A 15 8.13 23.78 5.48
C ARG A 15 7.26 22.53 5.21
N LEU A 16 7.82 21.34 5.39
CA LEU A 16 7.09 20.07 5.22
C LEU A 16 6.12 19.82 6.38
N LEU A 17 6.52 20.14 7.62
CA LEU A 17 5.71 19.98 8.83
C LEU A 17 4.59 21.02 8.95
N GLY A 18 4.68 22.14 8.22
CA GLY A 18 3.70 23.23 8.26
C GLY A 18 2.47 23.01 7.36
N GLY A 19 2.33 21.86 6.66
CA GLY A 19 1.23 21.59 5.75
C GLY A 19 0.73 20.16 5.82
N ASP A 20 -0.55 19.98 5.58
CA ASP A 20 -1.18 18.68 5.37
C ASP A 20 -0.53 18.03 4.14
N PHE A 21 0.05 16.83 4.31
CA PHE A 21 0.73 16.13 3.22
C PHE A 21 -0.21 15.78 2.05
N LEU A 22 -1.52 15.73 2.28
CA LEU A 22 -2.51 15.59 1.23
C LEU A 22 -2.54 16.79 0.27
N LEU A 23 -2.05 17.96 0.71
CA LEU A 23 -2.01 19.19 -0.05
C LEU A 23 -0.64 19.49 -0.67
N TRP A 24 0.35 18.62 -0.51
CA TRP A 24 1.69 18.87 -1.05
C TRP A 24 1.68 18.93 -2.58
N SER A 25 2.38 19.92 -3.13
CA SER A 25 2.66 19.95 -4.56
C SER A 25 3.58 18.78 -4.98
N PRO A 26 3.59 18.35 -6.25
CA PRO A 26 4.37 17.21 -6.70
C PRO A 26 5.86 17.27 -6.35
N ASN A 27 6.47 18.46 -6.40
CA ASN A 27 7.88 18.64 -6.02
C ASN A 27 8.10 18.42 -4.52
N ILE A 28 7.18 18.90 -3.67
CA ILE A 28 7.24 18.69 -2.23
C ILE A 28 6.94 17.21 -1.91
N GLN A 29 5.99 16.58 -2.63
CA GLN A 29 5.67 15.16 -2.48
C GLN A 29 6.90 14.30 -2.76
N ALA A 30 7.63 14.53 -3.86
CA ALA A 30 8.81 13.76 -4.21
C ALA A 30 9.86 13.78 -3.09
N GLU A 31 10.18 14.97 -2.57
CA GLU A 31 11.10 15.13 -1.45
C GLU A 31 10.56 14.51 -0.16
N GLY A 32 9.28 14.74 0.17
CA GLY A 32 8.64 14.22 1.36
C GLY A 32 8.57 12.69 1.34
N PHE A 33 8.23 12.09 0.19
CA PHE A 33 8.11 10.64 0.04
C PHE A 33 9.47 9.93 0.13
N LEU A 34 10.53 10.60 -0.32
CA LEU A 34 11.90 10.12 -0.21
C LEU A 34 12.43 10.16 1.24
N HIS A 35 11.95 11.12 2.04
CA HIS A 35 12.43 11.39 3.39
C HIS A 35 11.35 11.26 4.46
N TRP A 36 10.34 10.42 4.21
CA TRP A 36 9.18 10.22 5.09
C TRP A 36 9.55 9.88 6.53
N ASP A 37 10.57 9.05 6.71
CA ASP A 37 11.11 8.64 8.01
C ASP A 37 11.85 9.74 8.79
N ARG A 38 12.05 10.91 8.18
CA ARG A 38 12.58 12.10 8.85
C ARG A 38 11.47 13.09 9.25
N ILE A 39 10.29 12.93 8.70
CA ILE A 39 9.13 13.81 8.91
C ILE A 39 8.22 13.20 9.97
N PHE A 40 7.91 11.93 9.84
CA PHE A 40 7.01 11.20 10.72
C PHE A 40 7.76 10.23 11.64
N ALA A 41 7.11 9.88 12.76
CA ALA A 41 7.60 8.82 13.62
C ALA A 41 7.55 7.48 12.86
N THR A 42 8.63 6.71 12.95
CA THR A 42 8.74 5.42 12.26
C THR A 42 9.44 4.38 13.12
N ARG A 43 9.13 3.12 12.88
CA ARG A 43 9.84 1.97 13.46
C ARG A 43 10.49 1.16 12.34
N THR A 44 11.78 0.89 12.51
CA THR A 44 12.59 0.17 11.52
C THR A 44 12.18 -1.28 11.41
N VAL A 45 11.96 -1.75 10.19
CA VAL A 45 11.87 -3.17 9.84
C VAL A 45 13.26 -3.64 9.45
N ARG A 46 13.91 -4.44 10.29
CA ARG A 46 15.28 -4.91 10.04
C ARG A 46 15.32 -5.91 8.90
N ARG A 47 16.24 -5.71 7.97
CA ARG A 47 16.55 -6.72 6.95
C ARG A 47 17.32 -7.90 7.58
N GLY A 48 17.25 -9.03 6.90
CA GLY A 48 18.09 -10.19 7.26
C GLY A 48 19.56 -10.00 6.92
N ALA A 49 20.40 -10.95 7.36
CA ALA A 49 21.82 -10.97 7.04
C ALA A 49 22.10 -11.24 5.55
N ARG A 50 21.18 -11.97 4.87
CA ARG A 50 21.30 -12.30 3.45
C ARG A 50 20.38 -11.42 2.61
N VAL A 51 20.90 -11.01 1.45
CA VAL A 51 20.12 -10.33 0.42
C VAL A 51 19.86 -11.32 -0.72
N HIS A 52 18.58 -11.45 -1.10
CA HIS A 52 18.25 -12.16 -2.32
C HIS A 52 18.51 -11.26 -3.53
N VAL A 53 19.57 -11.59 -4.27
CA VAL A 53 19.96 -10.82 -5.45
C VAL A 53 18.90 -10.99 -6.53
N LEU A 54 18.44 -9.87 -7.10
CA LEU A 54 17.61 -9.86 -8.30
C LEU A 54 18.55 -9.75 -9.52
N PRO A 55 18.82 -10.86 -10.23
CA PRO A 55 19.76 -10.84 -11.34
C PRO A 55 19.15 -10.06 -12.53
N ALA A 56 19.99 -9.37 -13.29
CA ALA A 56 19.57 -8.77 -14.55
C ALA A 56 19.17 -9.86 -15.56
N SER A 57 18.12 -9.61 -16.32
CA SER A 57 17.78 -10.42 -17.49
C SER A 57 18.76 -10.15 -18.61
N SER A 58 19.05 -11.16 -19.43
CA SER A 58 19.76 -10.95 -20.70
C SER A 58 18.90 -10.29 -21.77
N ARG A 59 17.58 -10.26 -21.57
CA ARG A 59 16.62 -9.61 -22.48
C ARG A 59 16.54 -8.11 -22.15
N VAL A 60 16.79 -7.27 -23.15
CA VAL A 60 16.57 -5.83 -23.05
C VAL A 60 15.11 -5.55 -23.42
N LEU A 61 14.40 -4.85 -22.56
CA LEU A 61 13.00 -4.49 -22.77
C LEU A 61 12.91 -3.04 -23.29
N ASP A 62 12.60 -2.86 -24.58
CA ASP A 62 12.19 -1.58 -25.15
C ASP A 62 10.66 -1.56 -25.27
N VAL A 63 10.00 -0.80 -24.38
CA VAL A 63 8.54 -0.77 -24.31
C VAL A 63 8.02 0.40 -25.10
N ARG A 64 7.16 0.08 -26.07
CA ARG A 64 6.37 1.06 -26.83
C ARG A 64 4.90 0.71 -26.68
N PHE A 65 4.07 1.71 -26.42
CA PHE A 65 2.64 1.52 -26.20
C PHE A 65 1.83 2.71 -26.72
N GLN A 66 0.54 2.50 -26.91
CA GLN A 66 -0.39 3.54 -27.31
C GLN A 66 -1.10 4.10 -26.09
N ASP A 67 -1.12 5.42 -25.96
CA ASP A 67 -1.91 6.15 -25.00
C ASP A 67 -2.75 7.20 -25.72
N GLN A 68 -4.05 6.97 -25.82
CA GLN A 68 -4.99 7.86 -26.49
C GLN A 68 -4.57 8.27 -27.93
N GLY A 69 -4.05 7.30 -28.68
CA GLY A 69 -3.60 7.51 -30.05
C GLY A 69 -2.19 8.13 -30.16
N ARG A 70 -1.50 8.35 -29.04
CA ARG A 70 -0.11 8.81 -28.99
C ARG A 70 0.81 7.61 -28.82
N ASP A 71 1.87 7.53 -29.63
CA ASP A 71 2.99 6.62 -29.42
C ASP A 71 3.79 7.07 -28.20
N CYS A 72 3.91 6.19 -27.23
CA CYS A 72 4.62 6.43 -25.98
C CYS A 72 5.69 5.36 -25.74
N ASN A 73 6.71 5.72 -24.98
CA ASN A 73 7.75 4.83 -24.51
C ASN A 73 7.89 4.89 -22.96
N THR A 74 8.89 4.19 -22.43
CA THR A 74 9.16 4.17 -20.98
C THR A 74 9.45 5.56 -20.40
N ASP A 75 10.18 6.41 -21.11
CA ASP A 75 10.53 7.75 -20.62
C ASP A 75 9.31 8.67 -20.60
N ASP A 76 8.39 8.51 -21.57
CA ASP A 76 7.10 9.19 -21.57
C ASP A 76 6.25 8.76 -20.34
N LEU A 77 6.22 7.45 -20.04
CA LEU A 77 5.52 6.96 -18.84
C LEU A 77 6.11 7.58 -17.57
N MET A 78 7.44 7.55 -17.41
CA MET A 78 8.13 8.08 -16.24
C MET A 78 7.81 9.57 -16.03
N ARG A 79 7.87 10.35 -17.09
CA ARG A 79 7.61 11.80 -17.07
C ARG A 79 6.15 12.11 -16.79
N ASP A 80 5.24 11.53 -17.59
CA ASP A 80 3.81 11.91 -17.61
C ASP A 80 3.07 11.40 -16.37
N GLU A 81 3.54 10.30 -15.75
CA GLU A 81 2.99 9.72 -14.53
C GLU A 81 3.76 10.15 -13.27
N HIS A 82 4.72 11.08 -13.38
CA HIS A 82 5.58 11.54 -12.27
C HIS A 82 6.19 10.35 -11.48
N LEU A 83 6.65 9.33 -12.20
CA LEU A 83 7.28 8.17 -11.56
C LEU A 83 8.68 8.52 -11.06
N SER A 84 8.96 8.12 -9.83
CA SER A 84 10.29 8.16 -9.22
C SER A 84 11.03 6.84 -9.44
N GLY A 85 10.29 5.74 -9.53
CA GLY A 85 10.85 4.41 -9.75
C GLY A 85 9.91 3.52 -10.57
N LEU A 86 10.50 2.77 -11.48
CA LEU A 86 9.84 1.74 -12.28
C LEU A 86 10.71 0.49 -12.28
N LEU A 87 10.15 -0.63 -11.86
CA LEU A 87 10.80 -1.94 -11.89
C LEU A 87 9.87 -2.96 -12.55
N VAL A 88 10.40 -3.74 -13.48
CA VAL A 88 9.71 -4.91 -14.06
C VAL A 88 10.57 -6.14 -13.81
N LEU A 89 10.00 -7.11 -13.12
CA LEU A 89 10.60 -8.42 -12.91
C LEU A 89 9.86 -9.47 -13.71
N GLN A 90 10.58 -10.44 -14.26
CA GLN A 90 10.02 -11.69 -14.77
C GLN A 90 10.74 -12.88 -14.15
N HIS A 91 9.99 -13.74 -13.47
CA HIS A 91 10.54 -14.89 -12.74
C HIS A 91 11.74 -14.51 -11.85
N GLY A 92 11.64 -13.38 -11.13
CA GLY A 92 12.67 -12.85 -10.24
C GLY A 92 13.86 -12.19 -10.93
N LYS A 93 13.86 -12.04 -12.26
CA LYS A 93 14.93 -11.34 -13.01
C LYS A 93 14.50 -9.94 -13.40
N VAL A 94 15.40 -8.96 -13.29
CA VAL A 94 15.15 -7.57 -13.66
C VAL A 94 15.15 -7.44 -15.18
N LEU A 95 13.99 -7.10 -15.76
CA LEU A 95 13.82 -6.77 -17.18
C LEU A 95 14.00 -5.29 -17.45
N LEU A 96 13.51 -4.45 -16.54
CA LEU A 96 13.56 -2.99 -16.64
C LEU A 96 13.66 -2.39 -15.25
N GLU A 97 14.53 -1.42 -15.09
CA GLU A 97 14.67 -0.65 -13.87
C GLU A 97 15.02 0.80 -14.20
N ARG A 98 14.25 1.75 -13.68
CA ARG A 98 14.44 3.20 -13.90
C ARG A 98 14.22 3.96 -12.60
N TYR A 99 14.96 5.04 -12.44
CA TYR A 99 14.93 5.94 -11.29
C TYR A 99 14.86 7.39 -11.77
N ALA A 100 14.07 8.21 -11.07
CA ALA A 100 13.90 9.64 -11.31
C ALA A 100 13.55 10.37 -10.01
N LEU A 101 13.33 11.67 -10.07
CA LEU A 101 12.88 12.52 -8.95
C LEU A 101 13.70 12.31 -7.66
N GLY A 102 15.01 12.11 -7.77
CA GLY A 102 15.91 11.93 -6.64
C GLY A 102 15.96 10.51 -6.05
N LEU A 103 15.05 9.62 -6.42
CA LEU A 103 15.10 8.23 -5.99
C LEU A 103 16.33 7.51 -6.59
N THR A 104 17.00 6.68 -5.80
CA THR A 104 18.12 5.82 -6.22
C THR A 104 17.98 4.45 -5.57
N PRO A 105 18.74 3.43 -5.98
CA PRO A 105 18.72 2.11 -5.34
C PRO A 105 18.99 2.13 -3.82
N ALA A 106 19.71 3.14 -3.31
CA ALA A 106 20.03 3.28 -1.91
C ALA A 106 18.93 3.94 -1.05
N HIS A 107 17.86 4.40 -1.68
CA HIS A 107 16.78 5.09 -0.99
C HIS A 107 15.56 4.19 -0.78
N ARG A 108 14.79 4.53 0.24
CA ARG A 108 13.44 4.01 0.47
C ARG A 108 12.43 5.04 -0.02
N TRP A 109 11.32 4.57 -0.49
CA TRP A 109 10.19 5.38 -0.91
C TRP A 109 8.94 4.98 -0.13
N GLN A 110 8.13 5.96 0.29
CA GLN A 110 6.92 5.66 1.04
C GLN A 110 5.87 4.96 0.16
N SER A 111 5.07 4.10 0.75
CA SER A 111 4.13 3.20 0.06
C SER A 111 2.72 3.73 -0.08
N SER A 112 2.32 4.77 0.67
CA SER A 112 0.90 5.03 0.92
C SER A 112 0.18 3.71 1.26
N SER A 113 -1.01 3.49 0.72
CA SER A 113 -1.85 2.32 1.03
C SER A 113 -1.33 0.97 0.52
N MET A 114 -0.23 0.89 -0.26
CA MET A 114 0.36 -0.41 -0.60
C MET A 114 0.72 -1.24 0.65
N VAL A 115 1.00 -0.59 1.78
CA VAL A 115 1.29 -1.25 3.06
C VAL A 115 0.15 -2.15 3.54
N LYS A 116 -1.10 -1.87 3.17
CA LYS A 116 -2.26 -2.70 3.51
C LYS A 116 -2.10 -4.14 3.03
N SER A 117 -1.53 -4.32 1.83
CA SER A 117 -1.25 -5.66 1.31
C SER A 117 -0.11 -6.35 2.07
N ILE A 118 0.86 -5.61 2.62
CA ILE A 118 1.87 -6.15 3.54
C ILE A 118 1.21 -6.59 4.85
N ALA A 119 0.29 -5.77 5.41
CA ALA A 119 -0.47 -6.12 6.60
C ALA A 119 -1.31 -7.40 6.41
N SER A 120 -1.99 -7.52 5.26
CA SER A 120 -2.70 -8.75 4.88
C SER A 120 -1.77 -9.97 4.88
N THR A 121 -0.59 -9.82 4.29
CA THR A 121 0.42 -10.89 4.24
C THR A 121 0.90 -11.27 5.65
N LEU A 122 1.06 -10.30 6.57
CA LEU A 122 1.39 -10.58 7.97
C LEU A 122 0.27 -11.28 8.73
N ILE A 123 -1.00 -10.96 8.45
CA ILE A 123 -2.15 -11.73 8.98
C ILE A 123 -2.10 -13.18 8.46
N GLY A 124 -1.80 -13.36 7.16
CA GLY A 124 -1.59 -14.70 6.59
C GLY A 124 -0.45 -15.47 7.27
N ALA A 125 0.66 -14.80 7.58
CA ALA A 125 1.76 -15.40 8.32
C ALA A 125 1.36 -15.77 9.75
N ALA A 126 0.60 -14.92 10.44
CA ALA A 126 0.09 -15.21 11.79
C ALA A 126 -0.90 -16.38 11.81
N LEU A 127 -1.71 -16.52 10.76
CA LEU A 127 -2.57 -17.69 10.55
C LEU A 127 -1.73 -18.94 10.29
N HIS A 128 -0.69 -18.85 9.47
CA HIS A 128 0.24 -19.95 9.19
C HIS A 128 0.98 -20.42 10.44
N ASP A 129 1.38 -19.49 11.30
CA ASP A 129 2.05 -19.78 12.57
C ASP A 129 1.09 -20.30 13.66
N GLY A 130 -0.22 -20.32 13.41
CA GLY A 130 -1.24 -20.73 14.38
C GLY A 130 -1.50 -19.69 15.50
N LEU A 131 -1.01 -18.46 15.35
CA LEU A 131 -1.25 -17.35 16.28
C LEU A 131 -2.67 -16.77 16.14
N ILE A 132 -3.22 -16.84 14.93
CA ILE A 132 -4.62 -16.60 14.60
C ILE A 132 -5.22 -17.96 14.25
N ALA A 133 -6.34 -18.34 14.89
CA ALA A 133 -6.93 -19.66 14.67
C ALA A 133 -7.79 -19.69 13.41
N SER A 134 -8.51 -18.61 13.10
CA SER A 134 -9.36 -18.48 11.90
C SER A 134 -9.53 -17.01 11.53
N LEU A 135 -9.65 -16.72 10.23
CA LEU A 135 -10.02 -15.39 9.75
C LEU A 135 -11.49 -15.04 10.08
N ASP A 136 -12.33 -16.05 10.34
CA ASP A 136 -13.72 -15.87 10.73
C ASP A 136 -13.86 -15.60 12.25
N ASP A 137 -12.77 -15.68 13.02
CA ASP A 137 -12.77 -15.27 14.43
C ASP A 137 -13.19 -13.80 14.57
N PRO A 138 -14.07 -13.47 15.52
CA PRO A 138 -14.41 -12.07 15.80
C PRO A 138 -13.16 -11.34 16.30
N MET A 139 -12.93 -10.13 15.79
CA MET A 139 -11.75 -9.34 16.16
C MET A 139 -11.64 -9.07 17.66
N ILE A 140 -12.77 -9.00 18.37
CA ILE A 140 -12.81 -8.80 19.83
C ILE A 140 -12.18 -9.95 20.62
N LYS A 141 -12.04 -11.15 20.04
CA LYS A 141 -11.26 -12.25 20.61
C LYS A 141 -9.81 -11.85 20.85
N TYR A 142 -9.26 -11.03 19.99
CA TYR A 142 -7.88 -10.56 20.00
C TYR A 142 -7.75 -9.14 20.57
N LEU A 143 -8.81 -8.32 20.44
CA LEU A 143 -8.91 -6.96 20.96
C LEU A 143 -10.13 -6.82 21.88
N PRO A 144 -10.10 -7.40 23.09
CA PRO A 144 -11.27 -7.45 23.99
C PRO A 144 -11.77 -6.06 24.43
N ASP A 145 -10.93 -5.05 24.39
CA ASP A 145 -11.31 -3.66 24.70
C ASP A 145 -12.15 -2.98 23.61
N PHE A 146 -12.46 -3.68 22.52
CA PHE A 146 -13.48 -3.30 21.53
C PHE A 146 -14.85 -3.99 21.78
N ALA A 147 -15.00 -4.82 22.83
CA ALA A 147 -16.29 -5.39 23.19
C ALA A 147 -17.28 -4.27 23.55
N GLY A 148 -18.55 -4.44 23.16
CA GLY A 148 -19.60 -3.44 23.34
C GLY A 148 -19.52 -2.22 22.40
N THR A 149 -18.57 -2.19 21.47
CA THR A 149 -18.49 -1.16 20.40
C THR A 149 -19.21 -1.65 19.14
N ALA A 150 -19.27 -0.77 18.12
CA ALA A 150 -19.82 -1.14 16.82
C ALA A 150 -19.00 -2.24 16.10
N TYR A 151 -17.79 -2.54 16.56
CA TYR A 151 -16.95 -3.62 16.02
C TYR A 151 -17.32 -5.01 16.57
N GLU A 152 -18.25 -5.13 17.50
CA GLU A 152 -18.71 -6.43 17.99
C GLU A 152 -19.33 -7.24 16.83
N GLY A 153 -18.89 -8.50 16.65
CA GLY A 153 -19.31 -9.35 15.52
C GLY A 153 -18.56 -9.11 14.20
N VAL A 154 -17.64 -8.14 14.16
CA VAL A 154 -16.71 -7.97 13.03
C VAL A 154 -15.59 -9.00 13.14
N SER A 155 -15.37 -9.80 12.08
CA SER A 155 -14.28 -10.78 12.02
C SER A 155 -13.01 -10.17 11.40
N ILE A 156 -11.87 -10.87 11.55
CA ILE A 156 -10.61 -10.50 10.85
C ILE A 156 -10.85 -10.48 9.33
N LYS A 157 -11.62 -11.43 8.80
CA LYS A 157 -11.97 -11.49 7.37
C LYS A 157 -12.76 -10.26 6.91
N HIS A 158 -13.66 -9.75 7.75
CA HIS A 158 -14.40 -8.51 7.45
C HIS A 158 -13.45 -7.31 7.36
N LEU A 159 -12.45 -7.20 8.24
CA LEU A 159 -11.43 -6.15 8.18
C LEU A 159 -10.58 -6.28 6.91
N LEU A 160 -10.12 -7.50 6.57
CA LEU A 160 -9.34 -7.77 5.36
C LEU A 160 -10.09 -7.45 4.06
N ASN A 161 -11.41 -7.64 4.05
CA ASN A 161 -12.26 -7.36 2.88
C ASN A 161 -12.84 -5.94 2.87
N MET A 162 -12.51 -5.10 3.85
CA MET A 162 -13.11 -3.75 3.97
C MET A 162 -14.65 -3.81 4.05
N THR A 163 -15.18 -4.73 4.86
CA THR A 163 -16.61 -5.00 5.01
C THR A 163 -17.05 -5.01 6.45
N SER A 164 -16.42 -4.22 7.32
CA SER A 164 -16.77 -4.10 8.74
C SER A 164 -18.18 -3.54 8.97
N GLY A 165 -18.72 -2.78 8.01
CA GLY A 165 -20.00 -2.09 8.12
C GLY A 165 -19.95 -0.85 9.01
N ILE A 166 -18.76 -0.39 9.37
CA ILE A 166 -18.54 0.80 10.22
C ILE A 166 -18.68 2.09 9.41
N ASN A 167 -19.30 3.09 10.01
CA ASN A 167 -19.43 4.42 9.44
C ASN A 167 -18.09 5.14 9.46
N TRP A 168 -17.41 5.14 8.32
CA TRP A 168 -16.12 5.77 8.11
C TRP A 168 -16.15 6.56 6.81
N THR A 169 -15.53 7.74 6.78
CA THR A 169 -15.40 8.57 5.58
C THR A 169 -13.98 8.53 5.05
N GLU A 170 -13.81 7.96 3.85
CA GLU A 170 -12.52 7.86 3.16
C GLU A 170 -12.48 8.87 1.97
N ASP A 171 -12.74 10.14 2.27
CA ASP A 171 -12.66 11.24 1.30
C ASP A 171 -11.38 12.05 1.52
N TYR A 172 -10.47 11.98 0.56
CA TYR A 172 -9.19 12.69 0.64
C TYR A 172 -9.30 14.16 0.19
N GLU A 173 -10.44 14.59 -0.35
CA GLU A 173 -10.70 15.99 -0.70
C GLU A 173 -11.39 16.75 0.43
N ASP A 174 -12.11 16.06 1.30
CA ASP A 174 -12.74 16.63 2.48
C ASP A 174 -11.79 16.50 3.69
N LEU A 175 -11.22 17.63 4.11
CA LEU A 175 -10.35 17.69 5.29
C LEU A 175 -11.08 17.39 6.62
N LEU A 176 -12.41 17.34 6.61
CA LEU A 176 -13.23 16.94 7.77
C LEU A 176 -13.58 15.45 7.74
N ALA A 177 -13.29 14.74 6.65
CA ALA A 177 -13.46 13.28 6.57
C ALA A 177 -12.64 12.55 7.63
N ASP A 178 -13.10 11.37 8.04
CA ASP A 178 -12.44 10.60 9.11
C ASP A 178 -10.98 10.29 8.77
N VAL A 179 -10.68 9.96 7.51
CA VAL A 179 -9.32 9.68 7.08
C VAL A 179 -8.39 10.90 7.24
N ALA A 180 -8.87 12.11 6.97
CA ALA A 180 -8.08 13.33 7.10
C ALA A 180 -8.03 13.81 8.56
N GLU A 181 -9.18 14.08 9.19
CA GLU A 181 -9.29 14.74 10.49
C GLU A 181 -9.02 13.77 11.67
N ARG A 182 -9.33 12.47 11.53
CA ARG A 182 -9.29 11.50 12.62
C ARG A 182 -8.18 10.45 12.50
N TYR A 183 -7.53 10.39 11.36
CA TYR A 183 -6.43 9.45 11.13
C TYR A 183 -5.13 10.20 10.78
N ILE A 184 -5.07 10.93 9.67
CA ILE A 184 -3.86 11.60 9.20
C ILE A 184 -3.41 12.73 10.16
N LYS A 185 -4.32 13.61 10.55
CA LYS A 185 -4.02 14.74 11.43
C LYS A 185 -3.52 14.32 12.81
N PRO A 186 -4.15 13.36 13.54
CA PRO A 186 -3.60 12.85 14.79
C PRO A 186 -2.21 12.23 14.66
N ILE A 187 -1.91 11.57 13.54
CA ILE A 187 -0.56 11.04 13.26
C ILE A 187 0.44 12.19 13.11
N ALA A 188 0.10 13.21 12.33
CA ALA A 188 0.94 14.40 12.16
C ALA A 188 1.17 15.15 13.50
N GLU A 189 0.15 15.15 14.37
CA GLU A 189 0.20 15.71 15.73
C GLU A 189 0.81 14.76 16.76
N ARG A 190 1.15 13.53 16.37
CA ARG A 190 1.74 12.45 17.23
C ARG A 190 0.87 12.11 18.45
N ARG A 191 -0.45 12.01 18.26
CA ARG A 191 -1.43 11.77 19.32
C ARG A 191 -1.54 10.29 19.67
N HIS A 192 -0.82 9.86 20.68
CA HIS A 192 -0.80 8.48 21.14
C HIS A 192 -2.18 7.94 21.55
N GLY A 193 -2.56 6.74 21.06
CA GLY A 193 -3.80 6.04 21.37
C GLY A 193 -5.07 6.69 20.80
N TYR A 194 -4.93 7.77 20.03
CA TYR A 194 -6.08 8.52 19.54
C TYR A 194 -6.92 7.71 18.53
N ILE A 195 -6.26 7.04 17.58
CA ILE A 195 -6.95 6.33 16.51
C ILE A 195 -7.81 5.20 17.09
N ALA A 196 -7.25 4.36 17.97
CA ALA A 196 -7.99 3.30 18.62
C ALA A 196 -9.17 3.83 19.45
N ALA A 197 -8.96 4.92 20.21
CA ALA A 197 -10.02 5.58 20.98
C ALA A 197 -11.14 6.11 20.07
N TYR A 198 -10.79 6.74 18.95
CA TYR A 198 -11.76 7.24 17.98
C TYR A 198 -12.57 6.11 17.34
N LEU A 199 -11.92 5.04 16.86
CA LEU A 199 -12.59 3.90 16.24
C LEU A 199 -13.67 3.28 17.15
N LYS A 200 -13.45 3.27 18.47
CA LYS A 200 -14.44 2.78 19.44
C LYS A 200 -15.72 3.62 19.51
N THR A 201 -15.69 4.88 19.04
CA THR A 201 -16.85 5.79 19.07
C THR A 201 -17.71 5.70 17.81
N LEU A 202 -17.21 5.05 16.77
CA LEU A 202 -17.91 4.96 15.49
C LEU A 202 -19.18 4.11 15.59
N GLN A 203 -20.10 4.34 14.66
CA GLN A 203 -21.37 3.63 14.59
C GLN A 203 -21.32 2.59 13.47
N ARG A 204 -22.07 1.50 13.63
CA ARG A 204 -22.33 0.56 12.56
C ARG A 204 -23.50 1.04 11.70
N ILE A 205 -23.38 0.90 10.40
CA ILE A 205 -24.39 1.33 9.42
C ILE A 205 -24.84 0.20 8.51
N ASP A 206 -24.00 -0.83 8.32
CA ASP A 206 -24.33 -2.05 7.58
C ASP A 206 -23.94 -3.28 8.39
N PRO A 207 -24.61 -4.44 8.22
CA PRO A 207 -24.15 -5.68 8.80
C PRO A 207 -22.73 -6.02 8.31
N PRO A 208 -21.84 -6.53 9.19
CA PRO A 208 -20.50 -6.95 8.78
C PRO A 208 -20.57 -7.99 7.65
N GLY A 209 -19.67 -7.89 6.69
CA GLY A 209 -19.57 -8.81 5.56
C GLY A 209 -20.56 -8.56 4.41
N THR A 210 -21.37 -7.50 4.45
CA THR A 210 -22.43 -7.29 3.44
C THR A 210 -22.11 -6.21 2.42
N GLN A 211 -21.30 -5.23 2.77
CA GLN A 211 -21.00 -4.07 1.91
C GLN A 211 -19.52 -3.75 1.94
N PHE A 212 -18.91 -3.67 0.75
CA PHE A 212 -17.56 -3.14 0.62
C PHE A 212 -17.56 -1.63 0.83
N TYR A 213 -16.69 -1.17 1.71
CA TYR A 213 -16.42 0.23 1.93
C TYR A 213 -14.97 0.43 2.35
N TYR A 214 -14.17 1.10 1.50
CA TYR A 214 -12.75 1.29 1.80
C TYR A 214 -12.57 2.06 3.10
N ASN A 215 -11.86 1.47 4.06
CA ASN A 215 -11.73 1.99 5.42
C ASN A 215 -10.30 1.79 5.94
N THR A 216 -9.54 2.88 5.95
CA THR A 216 -8.16 2.87 6.46
C THR A 216 -8.10 2.61 7.97
N GLY A 217 -9.13 3.00 8.73
CA GLY A 217 -9.23 2.70 10.17
C GLY A 217 -9.29 1.19 10.45
N ASP A 218 -10.00 0.41 9.62
CA ASP A 218 -10.07 -1.05 9.79
C ASP A 218 -8.69 -1.72 9.70
N THR A 219 -7.79 -1.19 8.87
CA THR A 219 -6.42 -1.73 8.75
C THR A 219 -5.52 -1.38 9.93
N PHE A 220 -5.80 -0.29 10.64
CA PHE A 220 -5.12 -0.02 11.90
C PHE A 220 -5.44 -1.07 12.96
N LEU A 221 -6.68 -1.60 13.00
CA LEU A 221 -7.04 -2.70 13.89
C LEU A 221 -6.26 -3.98 13.61
N LEU A 222 -5.90 -4.24 12.35
CA LEU A 222 -5.04 -5.38 12.00
C LEU A 222 -3.64 -5.24 12.59
N SER A 223 -3.07 -4.03 12.69
CA SER A 223 -1.78 -3.82 13.38
C SER A 223 -1.88 -4.12 14.87
N LEU A 224 -2.95 -3.68 15.52
CA LEU A 224 -3.19 -3.99 16.94
C LEU A 224 -3.36 -5.50 17.18
N ILE A 225 -4.10 -6.19 16.31
CA ILE A 225 -4.25 -7.65 16.37
C ILE A 225 -2.87 -8.31 16.23
N LEU A 226 -2.09 -7.95 15.20
CA LEU A 226 -0.75 -8.50 14.98
C LEU A 226 0.15 -8.32 16.21
N SER A 227 0.24 -7.11 16.75
CA SER A 227 1.04 -6.86 17.96
C SER A 227 0.57 -7.71 19.14
N ARG A 228 -0.74 -7.85 19.32
CA ARG A 228 -1.32 -8.62 20.43
C ARG A 228 -1.04 -10.12 20.30
N VAL A 229 -1.26 -10.72 19.12
CA VAL A 229 -1.12 -12.17 18.95
C VAL A 229 0.33 -12.62 18.88
N THR A 230 1.22 -11.75 18.40
CA THR A 230 2.66 -12.07 18.27
C THR A 230 3.46 -11.73 19.53
N GLY A 231 2.96 -10.81 20.36
CA GLY A 231 3.72 -10.22 21.47
C GLY A 231 4.94 -9.40 21.00
N LYS A 232 4.97 -9.00 19.74
CA LYS A 232 6.04 -8.24 19.07
C LYS A 232 5.48 -6.97 18.47
N THR A 233 6.35 -6.02 18.12
CA THR A 233 5.99 -4.94 17.23
C THR A 233 5.66 -5.49 15.84
N VAL A 234 4.80 -4.82 15.08
CA VAL A 234 4.53 -5.24 13.67
C VAL A 234 5.81 -5.20 12.85
N ALA A 235 6.69 -4.24 13.11
CA ALA A 235 7.99 -4.12 12.45
C ALA A 235 8.90 -5.34 12.71
N ASP A 236 8.99 -5.80 13.97
CA ASP A 236 9.80 -6.97 14.31
C ASP A 236 9.21 -8.26 13.72
N TYR A 237 7.88 -8.40 13.74
CA TYR A 237 7.21 -9.54 13.12
C TYR A 237 7.38 -9.52 11.59
N CYS A 238 7.29 -8.35 10.97
CA CYS A 238 7.56 -8.18 9.55
C CYS A 238 9.02 -8.50 9.18
N ALA A 239 9.96 -8.08 10.02
CA ALA A 239 11.37 -8.42 9.85
C ALA A 239 11.60 -9.94 9.88
N GLU A 240 10.95 -10.64 10.81
CA GLU A 240 11.06 -12.09 10.96
C GLU A 240 10.37 -12.86 9.82
N LYS A 241 9.17 -12.44 9.40
CA LYS A 241 8.35 -13.21 8.46
C LYS A 241 8.55 -12.83 7.00
N ILE A 242 8.80 -11.55 6.72
CA ILE A 242 8.87 -11.07 5.33
C ILE A 242 10.27 -10.57 5.00
N TRP A 243 10.78 -9.55 5.72
CA TRP A 243 11.99 -8.83 5.32
C TRP A 243 13.22 -9.72 5.30
N GLY A 244 13.46 -10.46 6.38
CA GLY A 244 14.59 -11.41 6.48
C GLY A 244 14.47 -12.56 5.47
N PRO A 245 13.37 -13.35 5.52
CA PRO A 245 13.21 -14.52 4.65
C PRO A 245 13.11 -14.20 3.14
N ALA A 246 12.50 -13.06 2.75
CA ALA A 246 12.48 -12.63 1.35
C ALA A 246 13.83 -12.06 0.89
N GLY A 247 14.77 -11.85 1.78
CA GLY A 247 16.11 -11.34 1.46
C GLY A 247 16.11 -9.90 0.99
N MET A 248 15.40 -9.02 1.72
CA MET A 248 15.36 -7.59 1.40
C MET A 248 16.74 -6.96 1.49
N GLU A 249 17.04 -5.98 0.62
CA GLU A 249 18.38 -5.37 0.56
C GLU A 249 18.57 -4.20 1.52
N LEU A 250 17.48 -3.47 1.84
CA LEU A 250 17.51 -2.38 2.80
C LEU A 250 16.59 -2.65 3.99
N ASP A 251 16.92 -2.04 5.12
CA ASP A 251 15.96 -1.93 6.21
C ASP A 251 14.73 -1.13 5.71
N GLY A 252 13.53 -1.62 6.01
CA GLY A 252 12.30 -0.89 5.80
C GLY A 252 11.89 -0.07 7.03
N TYR A 253 10.70 0.53 6.98
CA TYR A 253 10.07 1.12 8.16
C TYR A 253 8.53 1.06 8.05
N PHE A 254 7.86 1.03 9.19
CA PHE A 254 6.44 1.41 9.30
C PHE A 254 6.33 2.79 9.93
N MET A 255 5.36 3.57 9.47
CA MET A 255 4.95 4.80 10.15
C MET A 255 4.27 4.46 11.47
N LEU A 256 4.44 5.30 12.48
CA LEU A 256 3.83 5.18 13.80
C LEU A 256 2.73 6.22 14.00
N GLU A 257 1.76 5.91 14.86
CA GLU A 257 0.75 6.88 15.31
C GLU A 257 1.38 8.04 16.09
N SER A 258 2.43 7.76 16.87
CA SER A 258 3.21 8.69 17.69
C SER A 258 4.62 8.16 17.89
N ASP A 259 5.52 8.89 18.57
CA ASP A 259 6.92 8.50 18.73
C ASP A 259 7.10 7.09 19.33
N ASP A 260 6.25 6.68 20.28
CA ASP A 260 6.25 5.35 20.89
C ASP A 260 4.93 4.59 20.63
N GLY A 261 4.18 5.00 19.61
CA GLY A 261 2.86 4.46 19.29
C GLY A 261 2.89 3.15 18.51
N ASP A 262 1.69 2.69 18.17
CA ASP A 262 1.50 1.53 17.32
C ASP A 262 1.84 1.83 15.86
N GLU A 263 2.23 0.79 15.12
CA GLU A 263 2.47 0.89 13.69
C GLU A 263 1.18 1.14 12.91
N ILE A 264 1.28 2.03 11.94
CA ILE A 264 0.20 2.34 11.02
C ILE A 264 0.29 1.39 9.81
N THR A 265 -0.58 0.38 9.75
CA THR A 265 -0.64 -0.54 8.61
C THR A 265 -1.67 -0.14 7.54
N GLY A 266 -2.40 0.93 7.79
CA GLY A 266 -3.35 1.52 6.82
C GLY A 266 -2.71 2.49 5.84
N SER A 267 -1.55 3.07 6.19
CA SER A 267 -0.80 3.98 5.32
C SER A 267 0.68 3.98 5.67
N CYS A 268 1.51 4.16 4.66
CA CYS A 268 2.93 4.51 4.74
C CYS A 268 3.84 3.52 5.51
N CYS A 269 4.39 2.60 4.77
CA CYS A 269 5.69 2.00 5.07
C CYS A 269 6.73 2.53 4.07
N GLY A 270 8.00 2.23 4.29
CA GLY A 270 9.06 2.56 3.34
C GLY A 270 9.94 1.38 3.00
N ALA A 271 10.15 1.18 1.70
CA ALA A 271 11.04 0.16 1.17
C ALA A 271 11.81 0.67 -0.07
N SER A 272 12.88 0.00 -0.45
CA SER A 272 13.51 0.26 -1.74
C SER A 272 12.61 -0.20 -2.90
N LEU A 273 12.83 0.34 -4.09
CA LEU A 273 12.10 -0.08 -5.29
C LEU A 273 12.23 -1.60 -5.51
N ARG A 274 13.43 -2.14 -5.32
CA ARG A 274 13.70 -3.57 -5.44
C ARG A 274 13.07 -4.39 -4.34
N ASP A 275 12.94 -3.87 -3.12
CA ASP A 275 12.31 -4.58 -2.01
C ASP A 275 10.79 -4.66 -2.17
N TYR A 276 10.15 -3.65 -2.74
CA TYR A 276 8.77 -3.77 -3.22
C TYR A 276 8.64 -4.86 -4.31
N GLY A 277 9.64 -4.99 -5.20
CA GLY A 277 9.70 -6.07 -6.19
C GLY A 277 9.83 -7.45 -5.54
N ARG A 278 10.69 -7.60 -4.51
CA ARG A 278 10.82 -8.85 -3.75
C ARG A 278 9.53 -9.23 -3.03
N PHE A 279 8.82 -8.24 -2.48
CA PHE A 279 7.51 -8.47 -1.89
C PHE A 279 6.48 -8.95 -2.93
N GLY A 280 6.41 -8.31 -4.10
CA GLY A 280 5.58 -8.78 -5.21
C GLY A 280 5.94 -10.19 -5.65
N GLN A 281 7.23 -10.52 -5.72
CA GLN A 281 7.71 -11.87 -6.07
C GLN A 281 7.36 -12.91 -4.99
N LEU A 282 7.40 -12.55 -3.71
CA LEU A 282 6.95 -13.41 -2.62
C LEU A 282 5.47 -13.78 -2.77
N MET A 283 4.63 -12.81 -3.11
CA MET A 283 3.21 -13.06 -3.36
C MET A 283 2.98 -13.86 -4.63
N LEU A 284 3.72 -13.59 -5.71
CA LEU A 284 3.70 -14.40 -6.92
C LEU A 284 4.00 -15.88 -6.64
N ASN A 285 4.89 -16.15 -5.69
CA ASN A 285 5.30 -17.49 -5.29
C ASN A 285 4.46 -18.08 -4.13
N ASP A 286 3.24 -17.58 -3.91
CA ASP A 286 2.34 -18.06 -2.84
C ASP A 286 3.01 -18.13 -1.46
N GLY A 287 3.78 -17.08 -1.11
CA GLY A 287 4.47 -16.97 0.17
C GLY A 287 5.62 -17.96 0.37
N VAL A 288 6.17 -18.50 -0.72
CA VAL A 288 7.42 -19.29 -0.67
C VAL A 288 8.60 -18.35 -0.90
N THR A 289 9.52 -18.30 0.05
CA THR A 289 10.73 -17.48 -0.01
C THR A 289 11.73 -18.03 -1.03
N PRO A 290 12.76 -17.24 -1.43
CA PRO A 290 13.80 -17.71 -2.34
C PRO A 290 14.54 -18.97 -1.85
N ASP A 291 14.60 -19.19 -0.53
CA ASP A 291 15.20 -20.38 0.07
C ASP A 291 14.26 -21.59 0.14
N GLY A 292 13.04 -21.47 -0.41
CA GLY A 292 12.04 -22.54 -0.42
C GLY A 292 11.24 -22.65 0.89
N VAL A 293 11.38 -21.71 1.82
CA VAL A 293 10.61 -21.70 3.07
C VAL A 293 9.25 -21.10 2.83
N ARG A 294 8.19 -21.79 3.22
CA ARG A 294 6.83 -21.29 3.17
C ARG A 294 6.52 -20.48 4.44
N ILE A 295 6.02 -19.27 4.26
CA ILE A 295 5.64 -18.36 5.35
C ILE A 295 4.14 -18.05 5.38
N LEU A 296 3.37 -18.51 4.39
CA LEU A 296 1.93 -18.31 4.28
C LEU A 296 1.21 -19.66 4.15
N PRO A 297 -0.06 -19.77 4.51
CA PRO A 297 -0.86 -20.96 4.19
C PRO A 297 -0.81 -21.29 2.69
N ARG A 298 -0.86 -22.58 2.33
CA ARG A 298 -0.94 -22.97 0.92
C ARG A 298 -2.18 -22.37 0.26
N GLY A 299 -2.00 -21.76 -0.91
CA GLY A 299 -3.09 -21.12 -1.63
C GLY A 299 -3.50 -19.76 -1.08
N TRP A 300 -2.75 -19.22 -0.12
CA TRP A 300 -3.02 -17.91 0.47
C TRP A 300 -3.15 -16.82 -0.58
N THR A 301 -2.21 -16.75 -1.53
CA THR A 301 -2.25 -15.72 -2.56
C THR A 301 -3.54 -15.80 -3.38
N ALA A 302 -3.93 -17.01 -3.80
CA ALA A 302 -5.16 -17.19 -4.57
C ALA A 302 -6.41 -16.80 -3.76
N GLU A 303 -6.46 -17.12 -2.46
CA GLU A 303 -7.57 -16.74 -1.58
C GLU A 303 -7.58 -15.23 -1.32
N ALA A 304 -6.43 -14.65 -0.97
CA ALA A 304 -6.29 -13.24 -0.62
C ALA A 304 -6.56 -12.31 -1.81
N THR A 305 -6.32 -12.76 -3.03
CA THR A 305 -6.52 -11.98 -4.26
C THR A 305 -7.77 -12.38 -5.04
N ALA A 306 -8.62 -13.24 -4.47
CA ALA A 306 -9.95 -13.49 -5.01
C ALA A 306 -10.86 -12.26 -4.78
N PRO A 307 -11.77 -11.92 -5.72
CA PRO A 307 -12.72 -10.81 -5.55
C PRO A 307 -13.81 -11.21 -4.55
N SER A 308 -13.46 -11.26 -3.26
CA SER A 308 -14.31 -11.75 -2.17
C SER A 308 -15.11 -10.66 -1.46
N ALA A 309 -14.81 -9.38 -1.69
CA ALA A 309 -15.55 -8.27 -1.14
C ALA A 309 -16.94 -8.12 -1.83
N PRO A 310 -18.06 -8.28 -1.10
CA PRO A 310 -19.39 -8.20 -1.69
C PRO A 310 -19.76 -6.76 -2.08
N ASN A 311 -20.64 -6.62 -3.06
CA ASN A 311 -21.17 -5.32 -3.49
C ASN A 311 -20.08 -4.28 -3.84
N PHE A 312 -18.96 -4.75 -4.38
CA PHE A 312 -17.78 -3.94 -4.68
C PHE A 312 -18.07 -2.71 -5.57
N HIS A 313 -18.97 -2.84 -6.56
CA HIS A 313 -19.35 -1.76 -7.47
C HIS A 313 -20.69 -1.09 -7.12
N LYS A 314 -21.33 -1.51 -6.03
CA LYS A 314 -22.64 -0.96 -5.68
C LYS A 314 -22.51 0.49 -5.26
N ASP A 315 -23.37 1.33 -5.80
CA ASP A 315 -23.55 2.69 -5.31
C ASP A 315 -24.13 2.65 -3.88
N ILE A 316 -23.44 3.31 -2.96
CA ILE A 316 -23.81 3.37 -1.54
C ILE A 316 -24.41 4.72 -1.15
N GLY A 317 -24.98 5.44 -2.13
CA GLY A 317 -25.65 6.72 -1.92
C GLY A 317 -24.69 7.90 -1.84
N SER A 318 -24.96 8.85 -0.94
CA SER A 318 -24.22 10.12 -0.85
C SER A 318 -22.81 10.01 -0.25
N ARG A 319 -22.29 8.80 -0.01
CA ARG A 319 -20.94 8.63 0.55
C ARG A 319 -19.89 8.77 -0.55
N PRO A 320 -18.85 9.57 -0.31
CA PRO A 320 -17.69 9.61 -1.19
C PRO A 320 -17.12 8.19 -1.35
N ARG A 321 -16.84 7.81 -2.57
CA ARG A 321 -16.34 6.49 -2.90
C ARG A 321 -15.11 6.60 -3.77
N LEU A 322 -14.12 5.75 -3.51
CA LEU A 322 -13.01 5.58 -4.44
C LEU A 322 -13.54 5.07 -5.79
N ASP A 323 -13.02 5.60 -6.89
CA ASP A 323 -13.32 5.09 -8.22
C ASP A 323 -12.78 3.66 -8.35
N THR A 324 -13.70 2.70 -8.46
CA THR A 324 -13.39 1.28 -8.60
C THR A 324 -13.57 0.76 -10.03
N SER A 325 -13.87 1.65 -10.99
CA SER A 325 -14.24 1.27 -12.36
C SER A 325 -13.16 0.48 -13.11
N ALA A 326 -11.89 0.69 -12.76
CA ALA A 326 -10.75 -0.03 -13.34
C ALA A 326 -10.54 -1.44 -12.75
N PHE A 327 -11.32 -1.85 -11.75
CA PHE A 327 -11.09 -3.08 -11.01
C PHE A 327 -12.32 -3.99 -11.07
N THR A 328 -12.08 -5.29 -11.04
CA THR A 328 -13.14 -6.31 -11.03
C THR A 328 -13.52 -6.76 -9.62
N GLY A 329 -12.72 -6.41 -8.61
CA GLY A 329 -13.01 -6.76 -7.22
C GLY A 329 -11.91 -6.39 -6.24
N TYR A 330 -12.12 -6.83 -4.99
CA TYR A 330 -11.21 -6.64 -3.86
C TYR A 330 -11.23 -7.90 -2.97
N GLY A 331 -10.10 -8.28 -2.46
CA GLY A 331 -9.99 -9.38 -1.49
C GLY A 331 -8.75 -9.21 -0.63
N TYR A 332 -8.85 -9.41 0.64
CA TYR A 332 -7.82 -9.34 1.70
C TYR A 332 -6.78 -8.23 1.49
N LEU A 333 -7.26 -6.99 1.30
CA LEU A 333 -6.44 -5.78 1.08
C LEU A 333 -5.65 -5.79 -0.25
N TRP A 334 -6.13 -6.53 -1.25
CA TRP A 334 -5.62 -6.55 -2.61
C TRP A 334 -6.70 -6.12 -3.61
N TRP A 335 -6.32 -5.31 -4.58
CA TRP A 335 -7.15 -4.93 -5.72
C TRP A 335 -7.04 -5.96 -6.83
N VAL A 336 -8.16 -6.31 -7.45
CA VAL A 336 -8.20 -7.24 -8.58
C VAL A 336 -8.54 -6.46 -9.83
N HIS A 337 -7.57 -6.33 -10.77
CA HIS A 337 -7.77 -5.58 -12.00
C HIS A 337 -8.57 -6.43 -13.03
N HIS A 338 -8.12 -7.65 -13.28
CA HIS A 338 -8.84 -8.65 -14.07
C HIS A 338 -8.54 -10.06 -13.50
N PRO A 339 -9.34 -11.08 -13.86
CA PRO A 339 -9.15 -12.41 -13.30
C PRO A 339 -7.71 -12.92 -13.43
N GLY A 340 -7.16 -13.37 -12.32
CA GLY A 340 -5.79 -13.90 -12.24
C GLY A 340 -4.70 -12.87 -12.04
N THR A 341 -5.02 -11.57 -11.94
CA THR A 341 -4.06 -10.52 -11.59
C THR A 341 -4.45 -9.80 -10.33
N PHE A 342 -3.48 -9.25 -9.63
CA PHE A 342 -3.74 -8.52 -8.38
C PHE A 342 -2.74 -7.38 -8.17
N MET A 343 -3.16 -6.40 -7.36
CA MET A 343 -2.40 -5.18 -7.17
C MET A 343 -2.46 -4.71 -5.71
N ALA A 344 -1.32 -4.23 -5.21
CA ALA A 344 -1.26 -3.34 -4.06
C ALA A 344 -1.23 -1.90 -4.59
N LEU A 345 -2.16 -1.07 -4.12
CA LEU A 345 -2.27 0.31 -4.56
C LEU A 345 -2.12 1.29 -3.40
N GLY A 346 -1.43 2.38 -3.67
CA GLY A 346 -1.28 3.50 -2.76
C GLY A 346 -1.51 4.83 -3.47
N ALA A 347 -1.98 5.80 -2.69
CA ALA A 347 -2.19 7.16 -3.15
C ALA A 347 -0.95 7.73 -3.85
N TYR A 348 -1.19 8.65 -4.77
CA TYR A 348 -0.15 9.36 -5.54
C TYR A 348 0.71 8.45 -6.42
N GLY A 349 0.16 7.30 -6.84
CA GLY A 349 0.77 6.45 -7.85
C GLY A 349 1.74 5.40 -7.32
N GLN A 350 1.51 4.86 -6.14
CA GLN A 350 2.27 3.74 -5.61
C GLN A 350 1.62 2.42 -6.03
N TRP A 351 2.28 1.60 -6.84
CA TRP A 351 1.73 0.36 -7.38
C TRP A 351 2.71 -0.80 -7.26
N ILE A 352 2.21 -1.97 -6.81
CA ILE A 352 2.77 -3.28 -7.11
C ILE A 352 1.69 -4.03 -7.88
N HIS A 353 1.96 -4.39 -9.13
CA HIS A 353 1.05 -5.16 -9.97
C HIS A 353 1.69 -6.51 -10.29
N VAL A 354 0.92 -7.59 -10.16
CA VAL A 354 1.39 -8.96 -10.36
C VAL A 354 0.56 -9.64 -11.43
N GLU A 355 1.25 -10.23 -12.42
CA GLU A 355 0.71 -11.04 -13.51
C GLU A 355 1.22 -12.49 -13.36
N PRO A 356 0.51 -13.33 -12.59
CA PRO A 356 0.97 -14.68 -12.28
C PRO A 356 1.18 -15.57 -13.52
N ALA A 357 0.30 -15.45 -14.52
CA ALA A 357 0.35 -16.26 -15.72
C ALA A 357 1.68 -16.11 -16.50
N GLN A 358 2.33 -14.96 -16.39
CA GLN A 358 3.60 -14.66 -17.08
C GLN A 358 4.78 -14.51 -16.12
N GLY A 359 4.55 -14.71 -14.81
CA GLY A 359 5.57 -14.56 -13.78
C GLY A 359 6.09 -13.13 -13.65
N LEU A 360 5.23 -12.12 -13.93
CA LEU A 360 5.63 -10.71 -13.93
C LEU A 360 5.24 -10.00 -12.65
N VAL A 361 6.14 -9.12 -12.21
CA VAL A 361 5.90 -8.16 -11.15
C VAL A 361 6.31 -6.78 -11.65
N PHE A 362 5.40 -5.82 -11.55
CA PHE A 362 5.64 -4.41 -11.84
C PHE A 362 5.60 -3.61 -10.55
N VAL A 363 6.59 -2.78 -10.33
CA VAL A 363 6.59 -1.79 -9.25
C VAL A 363 6.70 -0.41 -9.88
N MET A 364 5.75 0.45 -9.55
CA MET A 364 5.71 1.85 -9.95
C MET A 364 5.54 2.69 -8.70
N VAL A 365 6.49 3.56 -8.42
CA VAL A 365 6.40 4.51 -7.32
C VAL A 365 6.60 5.92 -7.85
N GLY A 366 5.87 6.88 -7.30
CA GLY A 366 5.91 8.24 -7.85
C GLY A 366 5.29 9.29 -6.94
N ALA A 367 5.29 10.51 -7.44
CA ALA A 367 4.71 11.69 -6.81
C ALA A 367 3.66 12.30 -7.75
N MET A 368 2.61 11.52 -8.05
CA MET A 368 1.52 11.93 -8.95
C MET A 368 0.82 13.16 -8.39
N PRO A 369 0.54 14.19 -9.22
CA PRO A 369 -0.20 15.36 -8.78
C PRO A 369 -1.55 15.00 -8.16
N ARG A 370 -1.96 15.75 -7.12
CA ARG A 370 -3.23 15.55 -6.45
C ARG A 370 -4.41 15.63 -7.41
N GLU A 371 -4.39 16.59 -8.32
CA GLU A 371 -5.44 16.80 -9.32
C GLU A 371 -5.64 15.61 -10.26
N VAL A 372 -4.63 14.77 -10.38
CA VAL A 372 -4.68 13.53 -11.16
C VAL A 372 -5.23 12.37 -10.34
N PHE A 373 -5.04 12.41 -9.02
CA PHE A 373 -5.41 11.32 -8.12
C PHE A 373 -6.80 11.49 -7.48
N MET A 374 -7.24 12.73 -7.22
CA MET A 374 -8.33 13.03 -6.30
C MET A 374 -9.68 13.41 -6.96
N ARG A 375 -9.85 13.33 -8.27
CA ARG A 375 -11.10 13.71 -8.95
C ARG A 375 -11.77 12.56 -9.70
N PRO A 376 -12.45 11.64 -8.98
CA PRO A 376 -13.26 10.63 -9.64
C PRO A 376 -14.58 11.19 -10.23
N ASP A 377 -15.11 12.30 -9.69
CA ASP A 377 -16.50 12.74 -9.92
C ASP A 377 -16.68 13.97 -10.82
N GLU A 378 -15.65 14.67 -11.22
CA GLU A 378 -15.86 15.54 -12.36
C GLU A 378 -16.14 14.64 -13.57
N PRO A 379 -17.29 14.81 -14.24
CA PRO A 379 -17.52 14.17 -15.53
C PRO A 379 -16.29 14.55 -16.30
N ALA A 380 -15.37 13.59 -16.51
CA ALA A 380 -14.05 13.85 -17.01
C ALA A 380 -14.14 15.10 -17.87
N SER A 381 -13.70 16.24 -17.33
CA SER A 381 -13.42 17.34 -18.23
C SER A 381 -12.54 16.60 -19.19
N LYS A 382 -13.07 16.30 -20.36
CA LYS A 382 -12.58 15.25 -21.27
C LYS A 382 -11.12 15.43 -21.63
N GLU A 383 -10.43 16.33 -20.96
CA GLU A 383 -9.09 16.83 -21.23
C GLU A 383 -8.10 16.73 -20.06
N LYS A 384 -8.54 16.48 -18.81
CA LYS A 384 -7.60 16.47 -17.67
C LYS A 384 -8.10 15.48 -16.60
N GLY A 385 -7.54 14.29 -16.49
CA GLY A 385 -8.07 13.46 -15.48
C GLY A 385 -7.26 12.32 -14.92
N SER A 386 -7.51 12.06 -13.66
CA SER A 386 -7.02 10.96 -12.86
C SER A 386 -7.24 9.56 -13.46
N GLN A 387 -8.29 9.40 -14.26
CA GLN A 387 -8.53 8.16 -15.01
C GLN A 387 -7.46 7.90 -16.09
N HIS A 388 -6.78 8.91 -16.57
CA HIS A 388 -5.78 8.78 -17.63
C HIS A 388 -4.47 8.17 -17.13
N GLY A 389 -4.02 8.51 -15.92
CA GLY A 389 -2.80 7.96 -15.33
C GLY A 389 -2.88 6.45 -15.15
N GLY A 390 -3.97 5.95 -14.59
CA GLY A 390 -4.21 4.53 -14.44
C GLY A 390 -4.25 3.80 -15.79
N LEU A 391 -4.97 4.34 -16.77
CA LEU A 391 -5.09 3.77 -18.11
C LEU A 391 -3.74 3.69 -18.83
N ARG A 392 -2.89 4.73 -18.72
CA ARG A 392 -1.53 4.74 -19.30
C ARG A 392 -0.65 3.67 -18.71
N ARG A 393 -0.67 3.48 -17.39
CA ARG A 393 0.08 2.41 -16.71
C ARG A 393 -0.40 1.03 -17.16
N PHE A 394 -1.70 0.82 -17.29
CA PHE A 394 -2.25 -0.43 -17.81
C PHE A 394 -1.89 -0.64 -19.28
N ALA A 395 -1.88 0.39 -20.12
CA ALA A 395 -1.41 0.29 -21.51
C ALA A 395 0.08 -0.13 -21.59
N PHE A 396 0.91 0.43 -20.71
CA PHE A 396 2.31 0.00 -20.56
C PHE A 396 2.41 -1.46 -20.14
N ILE A 397 1.72 -1.88 -19.07
CA ILE A 397 1.69 -3.26 -18.56
C ILE A 397 1.26 -4.22 -19.68
N GLN A 398 0.15 -3.93 -20.36
CA GLN A 398 -0.33 -4.73 -21.48
C GLN A 398 0.67 -4.85 -22.62
N SER A 399 1.40 -3.76 -22.92
CA SER A 399 2.45 -3.81 -23.93
C SER A 399 3.61 -4.71 -23.53
N VAL A 400 4.05 -4.65 -22.26
CA VAL A 400 5.06 -5.56 -21.72
C VAL A 400 4.58 -7.01 -21.82
N CYS A 401 3.36 -7.30 -21.38
CA CYS A 401 2.76 -8.65 -21.42
C CYS A 401 2.72 -9.20 -22.86
N ARG A 402 2.32 -8.39 -23.86
CA ARG A 402 2.30 -8.81 -25.27
C ARG A 402 3.69 -9.09 -25.83
N ASN A 403 4.69 -8.34 -25.43
CA ASN A 403 6.06 -8.50 -25.91
C ASN A 403 6.79 -9.70 -25.28
N LEU A 404 6.28 -10.23 -24.19
CA LEU A 404 6.89 -11.35 -23.45
C LEU A 404 6.13 -12.69 -23.62
N GLY A 405 4.88 -12.65 -24.07
CA GLY A 405 4.10 -13.84 -24.48
C GLY A 405 4.41 -14.18 -25.91
#